data_d3bfdc5c1e63326d35801b4c2065bfe5
#
_entry.id   d3bfdc5c1e63326d35801b4c2065bfe5
#
_cell.length_a   1.000
_cell.length_b   1.000
_cell.length_c   1.000
_cell.angle_alpha   90.00
_cell.angle_beta   90.00
_cell.angle_gamma   90.00
#
_symmetry.space_group_name_H-M   'P 1'
#
loop_
_entity.id
_entity.type
_entity.pdbx_description
1 polymer ?
#
loop_
_entity_poly.entity_id
_entity_poly.type
_entity_poly.pdbx_seq_one_letter_code
_entity_poly.pdbx_strand_id
1 'polypeptide(L)'
;AAMREFLGPALMYSANTLTTFSFALAFMGALNPSITMMALLPLPFMAFLTYFIGKKVHIGFRDVQEQFSTLTAQAQEAFSGVRVIRAYRREAHETKEFEAQSSLYQQRNIRLAFLQSLTMPSMMALVGFSNLLVLGYGGMLVIQNKATIGDLSQFFIYLNQLIWPVAAIGWVTNLIQRAAASAKRVGDIMDLDSDITDSVQVRTQSFNDTGIVYKHVGMKYPGRTKAALEDISFSIPKGSSLGIVGATGSGKSTIAALLPRLFDPTDGEIVFDGVSIQHIPISQLRSTIGLVQQEAFLFSMSLADNIRFGKPDATIEEVIKAAELAGLADDIATFPNGYDTIVGERGITLSGGQKQRTAIARAIIRNPNMLIFDDAFSAVDTATEEHILRGLKLIMEDRTTMIIAHRVSTVALCDAIIVLDHGRITEQGTHEALLAAKGMYFTMYQRQQLEEEFKHYSTEISEIEQ
;
A
#
# COMPACT_ATOMS: atom_id res chain seq x y z
N ALA A 1 8.79 -14.28 8.02
CA ALA A 1 9.10 -15.69 7.74
C ALA A 1 10.61 -15.91 7.56
N ALA A 2 11.29 -15.24 6.60
CA ALA A 2 12.71 -15.47 6.29
C ALA A 2 13.67 -15.24 7.48
N MET A 3 13.43 -14.23 8.32
CA MET A 3 14.21 -13.99 9.55
C MET A 3 14.05 -15.13 10.57
N ARG A 4 12.85 -15.67 10.73
CA ARG A 4 12.61 -16.83 11.61
C ARG A 4 13.32 -18.09 11.10
N GLU A 5 13.33 -18.31 9.79
CA GLU A 5 14.06 -19.42 9.16
C GLU A 5 15.58 -19.30 9.33
N PHE A 6 16.09 -18.08 9.39
CA PHE A 6 17.51 -17.83 9.69
C PHE A 6 17.85 -18.11 11.16
N LEU A 7 17.09 -17.56 12.10
CA LEU A 7 17.35 -17.68 13.54
C LEU A 7 17.15 -19.11 14.07
N GLY A 8 16.30 -19.93 13.43
CA GLY A 8 16.09 -21.30 13.79
C GLY A 8 16.88 -22.25 12.87
N PRO A 9 16.27 -22.67 11.75
CA PRO A 9 16.85 -23.69 10.87
C PRO A 9 18.27 -23.36 10.38
N ALA A 10 18.53 -22.14 9.89
CA ALA A 10 19.84 -21.85 9.31
C ALA A 10 20.98 -21.95 10.35
N LEU A 11 20.80 -21.39 11.54
CA LEU A 11 21.80 -21.47 12.62
C LEU A 11 21.97 -22.90 13.10
N MET A 12 20.85 -23.63 13.34
CA MET A 12 20.88 -25.01 13.79
C MET A 12 21.61 -25.93 12.79
N TYR A 13 21.24 -25.85 11.52
CA TYR A 13 21.88 -26.66 10.48
C TYR A 13 23.33 -26.25 10.20
N SER A 14 23.67 -24.95 10.32
CA SER A 14 25.06 -24.51 10.23
C SER A 14 25.91 -25.08 11.33
N ALA A 15 25.45 -25.00 12.59
CA ALA A 15 26.16 -25.58 13.74
C ALA A 15 26.30 -27.08 13.61
N ASN A 16 25.20 -27.78 13.29
CA ASN A 16 25.21 -29.24 13.10
C ASN A 16 26.14 -29.68 11.96
N THR A 17 26.10 -28.98 10.82
CA THR A 17 26.98 -29.23 9.68
C THR A 17 28.44 -29.07 10.06
N LEU A 18 28.79 -27.96 10.73
CA LEU A 18 30.17 -27.69 11.14
C LEU A 18 30.67 -28.70 12.14
N THR A 19 29.89 -29.04 13.18
CA THR A 19 30.25 -30.00 14.19
C THR A 19 30.40 -31.40 13.61
N THR A 20 29.40 -31.91 12.87
CA THR A 20 29.44 -33.24 12.25
C THR A 20 30.63 -33.39 11.31
N PHE A 21 30.86 -32.37 10.44
CA PHE A 21 31.96 -32.37 9.49
C PHE A 21 33.32 -32.37 10.20
N SER A 22 33.49 -31.53 11.23
CA SER A 22 34.75 -31.45 11.99
C SER A 22 35.06 -32.75 12.78
N PHE A 23 34.04 -33.32 13.45
CA PHE A 23 34.22 -34.54 14.18
C PHE A 23 34.48 -35.75 13.25
N ALA A 24 33.71 -35.88 12.16
CA ALA A 24 33.94 -36.95 11.19
C ALA A 24 35.37 -36.92 10.63
N LEU A 25 35.86 -35.71 10.22
CA LEU A 25 37.23 -35.55 9.73
C LEU A 25 38.29 -35.90 10.79
N ALA A 26 38.09 -35.41 12.03
CA ALA A 26 39.03 -35.68 13.12
C ALA A 26 39.12 -37.16 13.44
N PHE A 27 37.98 -37.84 13.56
CA PHE A 27 37.97 -39.29 13.82
C PHE A 27 38.52 -40.13 12.66
N MET A 28 38.13 -39.81 11.41
CA MET A 28 38.68 -40.48 10.24
C MET A 28 40.21 -40.31 10.15
N GLY A 29 40.68 -39.05 10.39
CA GLY A 29 42.13 -38.78 10.40
C GLY A 29 42.91 -39.48 11.50
N ALA A 30 42.29 -39.61 12.69
CA ALA A 30 42.89 -40.35 13.81
C ALA A 30 42.93 -41.85 13.58
N LEU A 31 41.94 -42.43 12.88
CA LEU A 31 41.92 -43.87 12.54
C LEU A 31 42.99 -44.20 11.52
N ASN A 32 42.96 -43.61 10.36
CA ASN A 32 43.96 -43.84 9.29
C ASN A 32 44.00 -42.68 8.30
N PRO A 33 45.03 -41.80 8.30
CA PRO A 33 45.14 -40.66 7.41
C PRO A 33 45.12 -41.02 5.92
N SER A 34 45.71 -42.16 5.53
CA SER A 34 45.77 -42.57 4.13
C SER A 34 44.40 -42.98 3.58
N ILE A 35 43.60 -43.73 4.37
CA ILE A 35 42.22 -44.06 4.00
C ILE A 35 41.35 -42.80 3.97
N THR A 36 41.54 -41.87 4.93
CA THR A 36 40.85 -40.60 4.97
C THR A 36 41.08 -39.79 3.70
N MET A 37 42.33 -39.66 3.23
CA MET A 37 42.66 -38.97 2.00
C MET A 37 41.93 -39.59 0.78
N MET A 38 41.90 -40.91 0.67
CA MET A 38 41.17 -41.59 -0.40
C MET A 38 39.65 -41.43 -0.30
N ALA A 39 39.08 -41.46 0.93
CA ALA A 39 37.65 -41.22 1.17
C ALA A 39 37.20 -39.81 0.78
N LEU A 40 38.06 -38.84 1.03
CA LEU A 40 37.76 -37.42 0.76
C LEU A 40 38.02 -37.00 -0.71
N LEU A 41 38.74 -37.76 -1.52
CA LEU A 41 39.09 -37.46 -2.88
C LEU A 41 37.89 -37.09 -3.78
N PRO A 42 36.70 -37.73 -3.68
CA PRO A 42 35.53 -37.35 -4.47
C PRO A 42 34.79 -36.09 -3.96
N LEU A 43 35.02 -35.62 -2.71
CA LEU A 43 34.26 -34.54 -2.10
C LEU A 43 34.41 -33.19 -2.85
N PRO A 44 35.59 -32.75 -3.32
CA PRO A 44 35.73 -31.55 -4.13
C PRO A 44 34.90 -31.62 -5.40
N PHE A 45 34.84 -32.76 -6.06
CA PHE A 45 34.03 -33.00 -7.25
C PHE A 45 32.54 -32.97 -6.91
N MET A 46 32.15 -33.50 -5.77
CA MET A 46 30.78 -33.46 -5.25
C MET A 46 30.36 -32.02 -4.98
N ALA A 47 31.20 -31.19 -4.38
CA ALA A 47 30.94 -29.77 -4.14
C ALA A 47 30.76 -29.00 -5.45
N PHE A 48 31.62 -29.25 -6.44
CA PHE A 48 31.50 -28.63 -7.78
C PHE A 48 30.21 -29.05 -8.47
N LEU A 49 29.86 -30.33 -8.47
CA LEU A 49 28.63 -30.82 -9.11
C LEU A 49 27.37 -30.24 -8.45
N THR A 50 27.35 -30.23 -7.12
CA THR A 50 26.24 -29.63 -6.34
C THR A 50 26.08 -28.15 -6.64
N TYR A 51 27.17 -27.39 -6.71
CA TYR A 51 27.14 -25.99 -7.08
C TYR A 51 26.58 -25.78 -8.49
N PHE A 52 27.04 -26.59 -9.47
CA PHE A 52 26.61 -26.47 -10.86
C PHE A 52 25.13 -26.81 -11.07
N ILE A 53 24.68 -27.93 -10.46
CA ILE A 53 23.26 -28.31 -10.49
C ILE A 53 22.42 -27.25 -9.75
N GLY A 54 22.85 -26.83 -8.56
CA GLY A 54 22.17 -25.82 -7.76
C GLY A 54 21.99 -24.50 -8.52
N LYS A 55 23.01 -24.04 -9.25
CA LYS A 55 22.91 -22.84 -10.09
C LYS A 55 21.84 -23.01 -11.18
N LYS A 56 21.80 -24.16 -11.87
CA LYS A 56 20.78 -24.45 -12.90
C LYS A 56 19.37 -24.54 -12.32
N VAL A 57 19.24 -25.18 -11.16
CA VAL A 57 17.95 -25.27 -10.42
C VAL A 57 17.48 -23.88 -10.01
N HIS A 58 18.38 -23.03 -9.53
CA HIS A 58 18.03 -21.65 -9.16
C HIS A 58 17.51 -20.82 -10.34
N ILE A 59 18.16 -20.94 -11.51
CA ILE A 59 17.68 -20.28 -12.74
C ILE A 59 16.32 -20.82 -13.15
N GLY A 60 16.16 -22.15 -13.21
CA GLY A 60 14.88 -22.79 -13.57
C GLY A 60 13.76 -22.44 -12.60
N PHE A 61 14.06 -22.31 -11.31
CA PHE A 61 13.07 -21.87 -10.31
C PHE A 61 12.60 -20.43 -10.57
N ARG A 62 13.51 -19.53 -10.91
CA ARG A 62 13.16 -18.14 -11.28
C ARG A 62 12.26 -18.12 -12.51
N ASP A 63 12.58 -18.90 -13.54
CA ASP A 63 11.80 -18.97 -14.79
C ASP A 63 10.38 -19.51 -14.54
N VAL A 64 10.24 -20.47 -13.61
CA VAL A 64 8.93 -21.01 -13.16
C VAL A 64 8.15 -19.94 -12.39
N GLN A 65 8.80 -19.21 -11.48
CA GLN A 65 8.16 -18.14 -10.70
C GLN A 65 7.68 -16.98 -11.57
N GLU A 66 8.47 -16.57 -12.56
CA GLU A 66 8.10 -15.54 -13.52
C GLU A 66 6.86 -15.96 -14.32
N GLN A 67 6.84 -17.20 -14.81
CA GLN A 67 5.68 -17.74 -15.53
C GLN A 67 4.44 -17.87 -14.64
N PHE A 68 4.60 -18.25 -13.38
CA PHE A 68 3.51 -18.31 -12.42
C PHE A 68 2.93 -16.92 -12.13
N SER A 69 3.79 -15.92 -12.03
CA SER A 69 3.35 -14.52 -11.88
C SER A 69 2.51 -14.05 -13.08
N THR A 70 2.95 -14.40 -14.30
CA THR A 70 2.20 -14.09 -15.54
C THR A 70 0.81 -14.76 -15.53
N LEU A 71 0.74 -16.04 -15.18
CA LEU A 71 -0.54 -16.78 -15.06
C LEU A 71 -1.47 -16.15 -14.03
N THR A 72 -0.93 -15.78 -12.87
CA THR A 72 -1.71 -15.18 -11.78
C THR A 72 -2.24 -13.81 -12.18
N ALA A 73 -1.41 -12.98 -12.84
CA ALA A 73 -1.82 -11.67 -13.34
C ALA A 73 -2.93 -11.81 -14.39
N GLN A 74 -2.79 -12.73 -15.34
CA GLN A 74 -3.80 -12.98 -16.37
C GLN A 74 -5.12 -13.49 -15.76
N ALA A 75 -5.08 -14.39 -14.78
CA ALA A 75 -6.26 -14.85 -14.07
C ALA A 75 -6.96 -13.69 -13.33
N GLN A 76 -6.20 -12.85 -12.64
CA GLN A 76 -6.74 -11.68 -11.94
C GLN A 76 -7.38 -10.67 -12.90
N GLU A 77 -6.75 -10.44 -14.05
CA GLU A 77 -7.29 -9.57 -15.11
C GLU A 77 -8.59 -10.14 -15.68
N ALA A 78 -8.62 -11.46 -15.98
CA ALA A 78 -9.82 -12.14 -16.48
C ALA A 78 -10.99 -12.09 -15.47
N PHE A 79 -10.73 -12.29 -14.18
CA PHE A 79 -11.75 -12.17 -13.14
C PHE A 79 -12.24 -10.74 -12.96
N SER A 80 -11.34 -9.77 -12.97
CA SER A 80 -11.70 -8.35 -12.85
C SER A 80 -12.48 -7.86 -14.07
N GLY A 81 -12.09 -8.33 -15.26
CA GLY A 81 -12.69 -7.98 -16.54
C GLY A 81 -13.84 -8.89 -17.00
N VAL A 82 -14.35 -9.80 -16.16
CA VAL A 82 -15.31 -10.85 -16.57
C VAL A 82 -16.56 -10.31 -17.27
N ARG A 83 -17.05 -9.15 -16.87
CA ARG A 83 -18.21 -8.50 -17.52
C ARG A 83 -17.88 -8.07 -18.95
N VAL A 84 -16.68 -7.57 -19.18
CA VAL A 84 -16.19 -7.15 -20.50
C VAL A 84 -15.99 -8.38 -21.39
N ILE A 85 -15.31 -9.42 -20.88
CA ILE A 85 -15.07 -10.67 -21.59
C ILE A 85 -16.40 -11.27 -22.07
N ARG A 86 -17.43 -11.32 -21.19
CA ARG A 86 -18.76 -11.81 -21.52
C ARG A 86 -19.48 -10.91 -22.52
N ALA A 87 -19.44 -9.60 -22.35
CA ALA A 87 -20.09 -8.64 -23.24
C ALA A 87 -19.59 -8.77 -24.70
N TYR A 88 -18.29 -9.07 -24.86
CA TYR A 88 -17.64 -9.22 -26.17
C TYR A 88 -17.50 -10.68 -26.63
N ARG A 89 -18.07 -11.66 -25.88
CA ARG A 89 -18.01 -13.10 -26.18
C ARG A 89 -16.57 -13.62 -26.42
N ARG A 90 -15.64 -13.18 -25.54
CA ARG A 90 -14.21 -13.51 -25.67
C ARG A 90 -13.77 -14.70 -24.80
N GLU A 91 -14.67 -15.42 -24.15
CA GLU A 91 -14.37 -16.50 -23.20
C GLU A 91 -13.47 -17.58 -23.82
N ALA A 92 -13.80 -18.02 -25.02
CA ALA A 92 -13.02 -19.06 -25.71
C ALA A 92 -11.60 -18.60 -26.05
N HIS A 93 -11.41 -17.33 -26.37
CA HIS A 93 -10.09 -16.74 -26.63
C HIS A 93 -9.26 -16.68 -25.36
N GLU A 94 -9.81 -16.12 -24.28
CA GLU A 94 -9.13 -16.02 -22.99
C GLU A 94 -8.75 -17.39 -22.43
N THR A 95 -9.66 -18.39 -22.54
CA THR A 95 -9.38 -19.77 -22.14
C THR A 95 -8.21 -20.35 -22.92
N LYS A 96 -8.17 -20.18 -24.24
CA LYS A 96 -7.10 -20.69 -25.09
C LYS A 96 -5.75 -20.03 -24.77
N GLU A 97 -5.75 -18.73 -24.50
CA GLU A 97 -4.54 -18.01 -24.13
C GLU A 97 -4.02 -18.45 -22.75
N PHE A 98 -4.92 -18.61 -21.78
CA PHE A 98 -4.58 -19.14 -20.46
C PHE A 98 -4.05 -20.57 -20.53
N GLU A 99 -4.64 -21.45 -21.36
CA GLU A 99 -4.15 -22.81 -21.60
C GLU A 99 -2.73 -22.81 -22.20
N ALA A 100 -2.43 -21.91 -23.12
CA ALA A 100 -1.09 -21.76 -23.70
C ALA A 100 -0.05 -21.37 -22.63
N GLN A 101 -0.37 -20.38 -21.78
CA GLN A 101 0.49 -19.96 -20.68
C GLN A 101 0.65 -21.07 -19.62
N SER A 102 -0.44 -21.80 -19.32
CA SER A 102 -0.43 -22.95 -18.41
C SER A 102 0.45 -24.10 -18.92
N SER A 103 0.39 -24.40 -20.22
CA SER A 103 1.27 -25.36 -20.86
C SER A 103 2.74 -24.98 -20.77
N LEU A 104 3.06 -23.70 -20.95
CA LEU A 104 4.43 -23.19 -20.80
C LEU A 104 4.91 -23.31 -19.35
N TYR A 105 4.06 -22.99 -18.38
CA TYR A 105 4.33 -23.19 -16.95
C TYR A 105 4.62 -24.66 -16.64
N GLN A 106 3.79 -25.57 -17.15
CA GLN A 106 3.98 -27.00 -16.99
C GLN A 106 5.32 -27.47 -17.56
N GLN A 107 5.69 -27.05 -18.77
CA GLN A 107 6.96 -27.40 -19.40
C GLN A 107 8.17 -26.93 -18.60
N ARG A 108 8.13 -25.64 -18.12
CA ARG A 108 9.19 -25.10 -17.26
C ARG A 108 9.31 -25.87 -15.94
N ASN A 109 8.16 -26.23 -15.35
CA ASN A 109 8.11 -26.97 -14.09
C ASN A 109 8.65 -28.41 -14.23
N ILE A 110 8.29 -29.11 -15.30
CA ILE A 110 8.84 -30.46 -15.58
C ILE A 110 10.35 -30.41 -15.77
N ARG A 111 10.85 -29.40 -16.51
CA ARG A 111 12.30 -29.21 -16.70
C ARG A 111 13.02 -28.93 -15.37
N LEU A 112 12.43 -28.11 -14.50
CA LEU A 112 12.95 -27.85 -13.17
C LEU A 112 12.94 -29.11 -12.31
N ALA A 113 11.83 -29.86 -12.29
CA ALA A 113 11.70 -31.11 -11.55
C ALA A 113 12.74 -32.16 -11.99
N PHE A 114 12.99 -32.28 -13.31
CA PHE A 114 14.04 -33.14 -13.83
C PHE A 114 15.43 -32.73 -13.32
N LEU A 115 15.76 -31.43 -13.33
CA LEU A 115 17.05 -30.96 -12.79
C LEU A 115 17.18 -31.23 -11.28
N GLN A 116 16.10 -31.05 -10.53
CA GLN A 116 16.08 -31.35 -9.10
C GLN A 116 16.20 -32.83 -8.81
N SER A 117 15.57 -33.70 -9.60
CA SER A 117 15.63 -35.16 -9.43
C SER A 117 17.01 -35.74 -9.65
N LEU A 118 17.89 -35.05 -10.41
CA LEU A 118 19.28 -35.53 -10.60
C LEU A 118 20.17 -35.28 -9.37
N THR A 119 19.78 -34.42 -8.44
CA THR A 119 20.64 -34.04 -7.30
C THR A 119 20.93 -35.21 -6.38
N MET A 120 19.91 -35.93 -5.90
CA MET A 120 20.08 -37.04 -4.99
C MET A 120 20.82 -38.23 -5.60
N PRO A 121 20.48 -38.75 -6.79
CA PRO A 121 21.24 -39.80 -7.43
C PRO A 121 22.71 -39.44 -7.65
N SER A 122 23.00 -38.19 -8.05
CA SER A 122 24.36 -37.73 -8.24
C SER A 122 25.18 -37.76 -6.95
N MET A 123 24.57 -37.33 -5.82
CA MET A 123 25.20 -37.42 -4.50
C MET A 123 25.43 -38.85 -4.06
N MET A 124 24.44 -39.72 -4.23
CA MET A 124 24.56 -41.15 -3.87
C MET A 124 25.64 -41.84 -4.71
N ALA A 125 25.74 -41.53 -5.99
CA ALA A 125 26.78 -42.10 -6.85
C ALA A 125 28.21 -41.70 -6.40
N LEU A 126 28.39 -40.44 -6.00
CA LEU A 126 29.69 -39.93 -5.53
C LEU A 126 30.09 -40.53 -4.17
N VAL A 127 29.12 -40.66 -3.25
CA VAL A 127 29.35 -41.36 -1.95
C VAL A 127 29.63 -42.84 -2.17
N GLY A 128 28.87 -43.49 -3.07
CA GLY A 128 29.14 -44.85 -3.49
C GLY A 128 30.55 -45.03 -4.03
N PHE A 129 31.03 -44.06 -4.83
CA PHE A 129 32.39 -44.03 -5.33
C PHE A 129 33.44 -43.86 -4.20
N SER A 130 33.19 -42.98 -3.23
CA SER A 130 34.01 -42.86 -2.02
C SER A 130 34.05 -44.18 -1.24
N ASN A 131 32.91 -44.84 -1.07
CA ASN A 131 32.84 -46.15 -0.40
C ASN A 131 33.65 -47.25 -1.15
N LEU A 132 33.61 -47.24 -2.52
CA LEU A 132 34.42 -48.15 -3.34
C LEU A 132 35.92 -47.89 -3.17
N LEU A 133 36.35 -46.63 -3.11
CA LEU A 133 37.76 -46.28 -2.86
C LEU A 133 38.22 -46.75 -1.47
N VAL A 134 37.37 -46.51 -0.45
CA VAL A 134 37.65 -47.01 0.93
C VAL A 134 37.70 -48.49 0.99
N LEU A 135 36.78 -49.22 0.32
CA LEU A 135 36.79 -50.68 0.28
C LEU A 135 38.02 -51.21 -0.44
N GLY A 136 38.35 -50.68 -1.61
CA GLY A 136 39.49 -51.13 -2.41
C GLY A 136 40.84 -50.87 -1.72
N TYR A 137 41.11 -49.59 -1.41
CA TYR A 137 42.38 -49.21 -0.78
C TYR A 137 42.47 -49.64 0.68
N GLY A 138 41.44 -49.46 1.47
CA GLY A 138 41.37 -49.85 2.87
C GLY A 138 41.41 -51.39 3.01
N GLY A 139 40.71 -52.13 2.12
CA GLY A 139 40.78 -53.60 2.07
C GLY A 139 42.20 -54.11 1.79
N MET A 140 42.94 -53.44 0.90
CA MET A 140 44.35 -53.74 0.66
C MET A 140 45.20 -53.54 1.95
N LEU A 141 44.94 -52.47 2.70
CA LEU A 141 45.63 -52.21 3.98
C LEU A 141 45.27 -53.22 5.06
N VAL A 142 44.03 -53.76 5.07
CA VAL A 142 43.63 -54.85 5.97
C VAL A 142 44.38 -56.10 5.66
N ILE A 143 44.53 -56.49 4.37
CA ILE A 143 45.34 -57.67 3.96
C ILE A 143 46.81 -57.49 4.37
N GLN A 144 47.33 -56.24 4.37
CA GLN A 144 48.68 -55.90 4.82
C GLN A 144 48.82 -55.83 6.38
N ASN A 145 47.76 -56.07 7.14
CA ASN A 145 47.68 -55.88 8.60
C ASN A 145 47.98 -54.46 9.08
N LYS A 146 47.73 -53.46 8.23
CA LYS A 146 47.91 -52.02 8.53
C LYS A 146 46.58 -51.32 8.91
N ALA A 147 45.47 -51.98 8.79
CA ALA A 147 44.13 -51.54 9.18
C ALA A 147 43.30 -52.76 9.60
N THR A 148 42.21 -52.54 10.34
CA THR A 148 41.25 -53.57 10.75
C THR A 148 39.96 -53.50 9.94
N ILE A 149 39.18 -54.60 9.92
CA ILE A 149 37.81 -54.58 9.34
C ILE A 149 36.93 -53.61 10.10
N GLY A 150 37.14 -53.43 11.42
CA GLY A 150 36.44 -52.43 12.23
C GLY A 150 36.69 -51.01 11.78
N ASP A 151 37.92 -50.66 11.37
CA ASP A 151 38.27 -49.37 10.83
C ASP A 151 37.49 -49.07 9.54
N LEU A 152 37.41 -50.03 8.61
CA LEU A 152 36.64 -49.90 7.37
C LEU A 152 35.15 -49.64 7.65
N SER A 153 34.58 -50.38 8.59
CA SER A 153 33.18 -50.18 8.97
C SER A 153 32.93 -48.81 9.53
N GLN A 154 33.84 -48.26 10.33
CA GLN A 154 33.77 -46.88 10.85
C GLN A 154 33.88 -45.86 9.72
N PHE A 155 34.77 -46.04 8.73
CA PHE A 155 34.87 -45.17 7.57
C PHE A 155 33.56 -45.12 6.78
N PHE A 156 32.86 -46.23 6.57
CA PHE A 156 31.55 -46.24 5.91
C PHE A 156 30.51 -45.45 6.69
N ILE A 157 30.49 -45.56 8.02
CA ILE A 157 29.56 -44.78 8.86
C ILE A 157 29.86 -43.29 8.75
N TYR A 158 31.13 -42.89 8.87
CA TYR A 158 31.50 -41.47 8.78
C TYR A 158 31.23 -40.88 7.39
N LEU A 159 31.50 -41.59 6.30
CA LEU A 159 31.19 -41.17 4.95
C LEU A 159 29.70 -40.96 4.75
N ASN A 160 28.87 -41.85 5.24
CA ASN A 160 27.40 -41.67 5.16
C ASN A 160 26.93 -40.49 6.00
N GLN A 161 27.55 -40.21 7.17
CA GLN A 161 27.23 -39.01 7.96
C GLN A 161 27.61 -37.70 7.28
N LEU A 162 28.60 -37.70 6.36
CA LEU A 162 29.02 -36.52 5.62
C LEU A 162 28.09 -36.13 4.46
N ILE A 163 27.16 -36.99 4.03
CA ILE A 163 26.24 -36.75 2.92
C ILE A 163 25.39 -35.51 3.23
N TRP A 164 24.73 -35.51 4.41
CA TRP A 164 23.81 -34.48 4.80
C TRP A 164 24.49 -33.10 5.00
N PRO A 165 25.60 -32.96 5.73
CA PRO A 165 26.36 -31.71 5.83
C PRO A 165 26.70 -31.08 4.48
N VAL A 166 27.18 -31.86 3.52
CA VAL A 166 27.55 -31.35 2.18
C VAL A 166 26.31 -30.89 1.40
N ALA A 167 25.21 -31.67 1.48
CA ALA A 167 23.92 -31.25 0.87
C ALA A 167 23.35 -29.98 1.49
N ALA A 168 23.49 -29.82 2.81
CA ALA A 168 22.94 -28.71 3.57
C ALA A 168 23.62 -27.36 3.27
N ILE A 169 24.90 -27.34 2.86
CA ILE A 169 25.66 -26.10 2.62
C ILE A 169 24.91 -25.17 1.64
N GLY A 170 24.47 -25.69 0.50
CA GLY A 170 23.78 -24.91 -0.52
C GLY A 170 22.43 -24.37 -0.02
N TRP A 171 21.69 -25.18 0.71
CA TRP A 171 20.41 -24.81 1.27
C TRP A 171 20.55 -23.76 2.38
N VAL A 172 21.48 -23.95 3.30
CA VAL A 172 21.79 -23.00 4.39
C VAL A 172 22.24 -21.64 3.82
N THR A 173 23.12 -21.66 2.82
CA THR A 173 23.56 -20.43 2.14
C THR A 173 22.36 -19.67 1.55
N ASN A 174 21.41 -20.37 0.94
CA ASN A 174 20.18 -19.75 0.41
C ASN A 174 19.31 -19.15 1.52
N LEU A 175 19.16 -19.83 2.67
CA LEU A 175 18.45 -19.32 3.84
C LEU A 175 19.07 -18.00 4.35
N ILE A 176 20.40 -17.98 4.46
CA ILE A 176 21.14 -16.78 4.91
C ILE A 176 20.93 -15.61 3.93
N GLN A 177 21.08 -15.87 2.63
CA GLN A 177 20.90 -14.82 1.60
C GLN A 177 19.47 -14.24 1.58
N ARG A 178 18.46 -15.11 1.70
CA ARG A 178 17.06 -14.67 1.80
C ARG A 178 16.79 -13.85 3.05
N ALA A 179 17.35 -14.26 4.18
CA ALA A 179 17.22 -13.52 5.43
C ALA A 179 17.89 -12.15 5.35
N ALA A 180 19.11 -12.07 4.83
CA ALA A 180 19.84 -10.82 4.64
C ALA A 180 19.09 -9.85 3.72
N ALA A 181 18.57 -10.33 2.58
CA ALA A 181 17.76 -9.51 1.68
C ALA A 181 16.45 -9.03 2.32
N SER A 182 15.81 -9.87 3.15
CA SER A 182 14.60 -9.49 3.89
C SER A 182 14.90 -8.50 5.01
N ALA A 183 16.01 -8.70 5.75
CA ALA A 183 16.45 -7.77 6.79
C ALA A 183 16.72 -6.39 6.22
N LYS A 184 17.44 -6.33 5.08
CA LYS A 184 17.70 -5.07 4.40
C LYS A 184 16.41 -4.34 4.02
N ARG A 185 15.43 -5.03 3.37
CA ARG A 185 14.16 -4.40 3.01
C ARG A 185 13.36 -3.89 4.22
N VAL A 186 13.41 -4.61 5.33
CA VAL A 186 12.76 -4.15 6.57
C VAL A 186 13.51 -2.95 7.14
N GLY A 187 14.86 -2.99 7.16
CA GLY A 187 15.69 -1.85 7.55
C GLY A 187 15.41 -0.63 6.69
N ASP A 188 15.44 -0.78 5.36
CA ASP A 188 15.18 0.33 4.42
C ASP A 188 13.81 1.01 4.69
N ILE A 189 12.80 0.26 5.17
CA ILE A 189 11.49 0.82 5.55
C ILE A 189 11.54 1.46 6.94
N MET A 190 12.22 0.84 7.90
CA MET A 190 12.32 1.35 9.28
C MET A 190 13.20 2.60 9.39
N ASP A 191 14.17 2.72 8.49
CA ASP A 191 15.09 3.86 8.42
C ASP A 191 14.52 5.04 7.60
N LEU A 192 13.28 4.90 7.05
CA LEU A 192 12.59 6.01 6.40
C LEU A 192 12.12 7.00 7.47
N ASP A 193 12.75 8.15 7.49
CA ASP A 193 12.26 9.29 8.25
C ASP A 193 11.06 9.92 7.58
N SER A 194 10.14 10.46 8.38
CA SER A 194 9.01 11.22 7.86
C SER A 194 9.48 12.58 7.36
N ASP A 195 9.14 12.93 6.13
CA ASP A 195 9.42 14.26 5.56
C ASP A 195 8.73 15.39 6.36
N ILE A 196 7.62 15.06 7.03
CA ILE A 196 6.84 16.01 7.83
C ILE A 196 7.01 15.68 9.30
N THR A 197 7.76 16.52 10.00
CA THR A 197 8.03 16.41 11.44
C THR A 197 7.78 17.74 12.13
N ASP A 198 7.64 17.70 13.46
CA ASP A 198 7.58 18.91 14.25
C ASP A 198 8.96 19.60 14.25
N SER A 199 8.99 20.90 13.98
CA SER A 199 10.23 21.68 14.04
C SER A 199 10.68 21.88 15.49
N VAL A 200 11.98 22.14 15.68
CA VAL A 200 12.55 22.41 17.03
C VAL A 200 11.92 23.67 17.69
N GLN A 201 11.26 24.53 16.90
CA GLN A 201 10.68 25.80 17.37
C GLN A 201 9.16 25.76 17.53
N VAL A 202 8.55 24.57 17.67
CA VAL A 202 7.10 24.44 17.86
C VAL A 202 6.66 25.12 19.17
N ARG A 203 5.56 25.86 19.08
CA ARG A 203 4.91 26.48 20.24
C ARG A 203 3.47 26.00 20.34
N THR A 204 3.11 25.44 21.47
CA THR A 204 1.69 25.19 21.78
C THR A 204 0.99 26.51 21.94
N GLN A 205 -0.12 26.71 21.23
CA GLN A 205 -0.86 27.97 21.21
C GLN A 205 -2.35 27.71 21.42
N SER A 206 -3.03 28.67 22.10
CA SER A 206 -4.49 28.68 22.11
C SER A 206 -4.95 29.35 20.83
N PHE A 207 -5.74 28.65 20.01
CA PHE A 207 -6.31 29.22 18.79
C PHE A 207 -7.51 30.09 19.14
N ASN A 208 -7.35 31.41 19.07
CA ASN A 208 -8.41 32.38 19.33
C ASN A 208 -8.98 33.00 18.05
N ASP A 209 -8.18 33.02 16.99
CA ASP A 209 -8.55 33.53 15.67
C ASP A 209 -8.13 32.55 14.59
N THR A 210 -9.03 31.70 14.15
CA THR A 210 -8.75 30.66 13.14
C THR A 210 -8.74 31.20 11.72
N GLY A 211 -8.28 32.44 11.51
CA GLY A 211 -8.01 33.00 10.20
C GLY A 211 -6.82 32.32 9.52
N ILE A 212 -6.90 32.17 8.21
CA ILE A 212 -5.90 31.47 7.40
C ILE A 212 -5.39 32.43 6.32
N VAL A 213 -4.07 32.42 6.11
CA VAL A 213 -3.45 33.21 5.03
C VAL A 213 -2.44 32.34 4.28
N TYR A 214 -2.64 32.23 2.99
CA TYR A 214 -1.66 31.68 2.05
C TYR A 214 -0.88 32.87 1.46
N LYS A 215 0.46 32.81 1.55
CA LYS A 215 1.36 33.88 1.07
C LYS A 215 2.33 33.31 0.05
N HIS A 216 2.11 33.61 -1.22
CA HIS A 216 2.98 33.19 -2.33
C HIS A 216 3.30 31.69 -2.33
N VAL A 217 2.29 30.85 -2.02
CA VAL A 217 2.47 29.42 -1.83
C VAL A 217 2.67 28.72 -3.17
N GLY A 218 3.78 28.03 -3.28
CA GLY A 218 4.11 27.11 -4.36
C GLY A 218 4.16 25.66 -3.86
N MET A 219 3.78 24.71 -4.70
CA MET A 219 3.88 23.29 -4.39
C MET A 219 4.30 22.46 -5.60
N LYS A 220 5.36 21.69 -5.44
CA LYS A 220 5.85 20.73 -6.42
C LYS A 220 6.03 19.36 -5.76
N TYR A 221 5.27 18.37 -6.23
CA TYR A 221 5.39 17.01 -5.69
C TYR A 221 6.73 16.36 -6.04
N PRO A 222 7.30 15.54 -5.16
CA PRO A 222 8.53 14.79 -5.44
C PRO A 222 8.41 13.99 -6.73
N GLY A 223 9.45 14.04 -7.58
CA GLY A 223 9.49 13.32 -8.87
C GLY A 223 8.65 13.92 -9.99
N ARG A 224 7.92 15.00 -9.76
CA ARG A 224 7.19 15.73 -10.82
C ARG A 224 8.02 16.90 -11.34
N THR A 225 7.94 17.17 -12.66
CA THR A 225 8.62 18.32 -13.27
C THR A 225 7.79 19.60 -13.18
N LYS A 226 6.45 19.48 -13.25
CA LYS A 226 5.51 20.61 -13.20
C LYS A 226 5.07 20.86 -11.77
N ALA A 227 5.01 22.14 -11.35
CA ALA A 227 4.43 22.52 -10.09
C ALA A 227 2.91 22.29 -10.10
N ALA A 228 2.36 21.89 -8.97
CA ALA A 228 0.92 21.73 -8.75
C ALA A 228 0.28 23.06 -8.38
N LEU A 229 1.02 23.92 -7.69
CA LEU A 229 0.61 25.29 -7.32
C LEU A 229 1.75 26.25 -7.58
N GLU A 230 1.41 27.44 -8.08
CA GLU A 230 2.35 28.52 -8.38
C GLU A 230 1.78 29.85 -7.87
N ASP A 231 2.47 30.47 -6.91
CA ASP A 231 2.18 31.81 -6.39
C ASP A 231 0.74 31.98 -5.86
N ILE A 232 0.27 31.05 -5.06
CA ILE A 232 -1.07 31.06 -4.46
C ILE A 232 -1.09 32.02 -3.26
N SER A 233 -1.92 33.09 -3.35
CA SER A 233 -2.07 34.04 -2.27
C SER A 233 -3.55 34.38 -2.06
N PHE A 234 -4.08 34.09 -0.86
CA PHE A 234 -5.42 34.39 -0.42
C PHE A 234 -5.54 34.37 1.09
N SER A 235 -6.64 34.88 1.63
CA SER A 235 -6.96 34.81 3.06
C SER A 235 -8.39 34.36 3.29
N ILE A 236 -8.62 33.64 4.39
CA ILE A 236 -9.94 33.26 4.89
C ILE A 236 -10.05 33.89 6.29
N PRO A 237 -10.87 34.91 6.51
CA PRO A 237 -11.13 35.42 7.85
C PRO A 237 -11.77 34.38 8.74
N LYS A 238 -11.61 34.54 10.06
CA LYS A 238 -12.29 33.68 11.04
C LYS A 238 -13.80 33.63 10.81
N GLY A 239 -14.38 32.45 10.86
CA GLY A 239 -15.82 32.25 10.70
C GLY A 239 -16.33 32.45 9.29
N SER A 240 -15.46 32.71 8.32
CA SER A 240 -15.84 32.89 6.92
C SER A 240 -15.65 31.62 6.12
N SER A 241 -16.36 31.54 5.00
CA SER A 241 -16.30 30.39 4.06
C SER A 241 -15.63 30.80 2.76
N LEU A 242 -14.71 29.94 2.27
CA LEU A 242 -14.06 30.09 0.96
C LEU A 242 -14.42 28.92 0.05
N GLY A 243 -15.00 29.23 -1.11
CA GLY A 243 -15.22 28.30 -2.20
C GLY A 243 -14.02 28.23 -3.15
N ILE A 244 -13.61 27.04 -3.57
CA ILE A 244 -12.56 26.85 -4.56
C ILE A 244 -13.11 26.01 -5.72
N VAL A 245 -13.11 26.60 -6.92
CA VAL A 245 -13.54 25.95 -8.16
C VAL A 245 -12.44 25.95 -9.20
N GLY A 246 -12.57 25.12 -10.21
CA GLY A 246 -11.62 25.05 -11.32
C GLY A 246 -11.62 23.67 -12.01
N ALA A 247 -10.92 23.56 -13.12
CA ALA A 247 -10.81 22.33 -13.88
C ALA A 247 -10.18 21.19 -13.07
N THR A 248 -10.43 19.94 -13.47
CA THR A 248 -9.74 18.78 -12.89
C THR A 248 -8.23 18.91 -13.12
N GLY A 249 -7.46 18.67 -12.06
CA GLY A 249 -6.00 18.81 -12.12
C GLY A 249 -5.48 20.25 -11.97
N SER A 250 -6.33 21.23 -11.66
CA SER A 250 -5.90 22.64 -11.44
C SER A 250 -5.17 22.89 -10.11
N GLY A 251 -5.12 21.90 -9.19
CA GLY A 251 -4.41 22.00 -7.91
C GLY A 251 -5.30 22.20 -6.68
N LYS A 252 -6.63 22.14 -6.81
CA LYS A 252 -7.59 22.37 -5.70
C LYS A 252 -7.33 21.51 -4.48
N SER A 253 -7.26 20.19 -4.65
CA SER A 253 -6.99 19.26 -3.55
C SER A 253 -5.59 19.43 -2.95
N THR A 254 -4.63 19.97 -3.71
CA THR A 254 -3.31 20.32 -3.19
C THR A 254 -3.41 21.44 -2.17
N ILE A 255 -4.23 22.47 -2.41
CA ILE A 255 -4.49 23.54 -1.43
C ILE A 255 -5.05 22.94 -0.13
N ALA A 256 -6.06 22.06 -0.22
CA ALA A 256 -6.64 21.39 0.95
C ALA A 256 -5.63 20.52 1.72
N ALA A 257 -4.71 19.85 1.01
CA ALA A 257 -3.74 18.95 1.60
C ALA A 257 -2.59 19.66 2.34
N LEU A 258 -2.27 20.90 1.94
CA LEU A 258 -1.21 21.68 2.54
C LEU A 258 -1.57 22.19 3.95
N LEU A 259 -2.82 22.55 4.20
CA LEU A 259 -3.23 23.14 5.48
C LEU A 259 -3.06 22.18 6.67
N PRO A 260 -3.49 20.90 6.62
CA PRO A 260 -3.22 19.94 7.69
C PRO A 260 -1.78 19.37 7.65
N ARG A 261 -0.89 19.96 6.87
CA ARG A 261 0.49 19.52 6.65
C ARG A 261 0.55 18.04 6.29
N LEU A 262 -0.22 17.62 5.27
CA LEU A 262 0.02 16.34 4.61
C LEU A 262 1.25 16.44 3.69
N PHE A 263 1.53 17.66 3.23
CA PHE A 263 2.76 18.09 2.55
C PHE A 263 3.11 19.49 3.06
N ASP A 264 4.40 19.82 3.07
CA ASP A 264 4.83 21.21 3.27
C ASP A 264 4.95 21.91 1.91
N PRO A 265 4.64 23.20 1.82
CA PRO A 265 4.81 23.98 0.59
C PRO A 265 6.29 24.04 0.19
N THR A 266 6.58 24.01 -1.12
CA THR A 266 7.95 24.18 -1.63
C THR A 266 8.39 25.63 -1.57
N ASP A 267 7.46 26.58 -1.72
CA ASP A 267 7.69 27.99 -1.68
C ASP A 267 6.56 28.69 -0.92
N GLY A 268 6.85 29.87 -0.37
CA GLY A 268 5.88 30.66 0.37
C GLY A 268 5.58 30.14 1.78
N GLU A 269 4.50 30.63 2.36
CA GLU A 269 4.13 30.37 3.75
C GLU A 269 2.61 30.26 3.90
N ILE A 270 2.17 29.32 4.75
CA ILE A 270 0.78 29.23 5.20
C ILE A 270 0.75 29.60 6.68
N VAL A 271 -0.10 30.57 7.00
CA VAL A 271 -0.27 31.09 8.35
C VAL A 271 -1.66 30.73 8.85
N PHE A 272 -1.72 30.16 10.05
CA PHE A 272 -2.94 29.80 10.76
C PHE A 272 -2.96 30.50 12.11
N ASP A 273 -3.99 31.28 12.38
CA ASP A 273 -4.09 32.11 13.61
C ASP A 273 -2.84 32.99 13.84
N GLY A 274 -2.32 33.62 12.78
CA GLY A 274 -1.14 34.50 12.85
C GLY A 274 0.21 33.78 12.98
N VAL A 275 0.23 32.42 13.03
CA VAL A 275 1.45 31.60 13.16
C VAL A 275 1.62 30.71 11.95
N SER A 276 2.85 30.60 11.46
CA SER A 276 3.17 29.64 10.38
C SER A 276 2.82 28.22 10.81
N ILE A 277 2.14 27.47 9.94
CA ILE A 277 1.74 26.08 10.22
C ILE A 277 2.94 25.17 10.52
N GLN A 278 4.14 25.54 10.06
CA GLN A 278 5.38 24.81 10.33
C GLN A 278 5.87 24.98 11.78
N HIS A 279 5.41 26.01 12.47
CA HIS A 279 5.74 26.30 13.87
C HIS A 279 4.63 25.86 14.84
N ILE A 280 3.55 25.28 14.36
CA ILE A 280 2.48 24.70 15.16
C ILE A 280 2.72 23.19 15.28
N PRO A 281 2.61 22.58 16.51
CA PRO A 281 2.65 21.12 16.64
C PRO A 281 1.67 20.45 15.70
N ILE A 282 2.11 19.45 14.92
CA ILE A 282 1.28 18.75 13.93
C ILE A 282 0.02 18.17 14.58
N SER A 283 0.17 17.60 15.78
CA SER A 283 -0.95 17.06 16.54
C SER A 283 -1.99 18.13 16.88
N GLN A 284 -1.54 19.32 17.27
CA GLN A 284 -2.41 20.45 17.60
C GLN A 284 -3.08 21.02 16.33
N LEU A 285 -2.31 21.25 15.26
CA LEU A 285 -2.85 21.74 13.99
C LEU A 285 -3.93 20.78 13.45
N ARG A 286 -3.62 19.50 13.39
CA ARG A 286 -4.57 18.49 12.90
C ARG A 286 -5.76 18.27 13.83
N SER A 287 -5.66 18.58 15.12
CA SER A 287 -6.80 18.51 16.03
C SER A 287 -7.81 19.62 15.81
N THR A 288 -7.41 20.77 15.30
CA THR A 288 -8.29 21.91 15.01
C THR A 288 -8.95 21.85 13.64
N ILE A 289 -8.51 20.92 12.76
CA ILE A 289 -8.99 20.80 11.38
C ILE A 289 -9.84 19.54 11.23
N GLY A 290 -11.04 19.68 10.71
CA GLY A 290 -11.87 18.62 10.18
C GLY A 290 -11.73 18.55 8.67
N LEU A 291 -11.13 17.47 8.15
CA LEU A 291 -10.90 17.26 6.72
C LEU A 291 -11.79 16.15 6.18
N VAL A 292 -12.58 16.46 5.16
CA VAL A 292 -13.30 15.47 4.34
C VAL A 292 -12.65 15.42 2.98
N GLN A 293 -12.04 14.27 2.65
CA GLN A 293 -11.32 14.05 1.39
C GLN A 293 -12.28 13.65 0.26
N GLN A 294 -11.89 13.90 -0.97
CA GLN A 294 -12.62 13.52 -2.18
C GLN A 294 -12.99 12.03 -2.20
N GLU A 295 -12.05 11.15 -1.91
CA GLU A 295 -12.34 9.73 -1.72
C GLU A 295 -12.59 9.43 -0.24
N ALA A 296 -13.85 9.20 0.12
CA ALA A 296 -14.24 8.83 1.47
C ALA A 296 -13.77 7.41 1.79
N PHE A 297 -12.64 7.30 2.50
CA PHE A 297 -12.13 6.02 2.97
C PHE A 297 -12.80 5.62 4.29
N LEU A 298 -13.36 4.41 4.35
CA LEU A 298 -13.91 3.81 5.56
C LEU A 298 -13.14 2.54 5.92
N PHE A 299 -12.91 2.37 7.21
CA PHE A 299 -12.25 1.19 7.77
C PHE A 299 -13.25 0.03 7.89
N SER A 300 -12.76 -1.21 7.86
CA SER A 300 -13.55 -2.42 8.07
C SER A 300 -13.91 -2.59 9.55
N MET A 301 -14.81 -1.72 10.02
CA MET A 301 -15.34 -1.68 11.39
C MET A 301 -16.79 -1.18 11.38
N SER A 302 -17.45 -1.02 12.52
CA SER A 302 -18.83 -0.53 12.60
C SER A 302 -18.95 0.91 12.06
N LEU A 303 -20.16 1.33 11.68
CA LEU A 303 -20.45 2.72 11.32
C LEU A 303 -20.14 3.67 12.47
N ALA A 304 -20.57 3.30 13.70
CA ALA A 304 -20.25 4.07 14.90
C ALA A 304 -18.76 4.27 15.08
N ASP A 305 -17.94 3.22 14.91
CA ASP A 305 -16.50 3.31 15.08
C ASP A 305 -15.83 4.09 13.95
N ASN A 306 -16.37 4.01 12.73
CA ASN A 306 -15.93 4.84 11.61
C ASN A 306 -16.16 6.33 11.89
N ILE A 307 -17.26 6.70 12.51
CA ILE A 307 -17.54 8.09 12.93
C ILE A 307 -16.65 8.46 14.12
N ARG A 308 -16.58 7.58 15.13
CA ARG A 308 -15.75 7.74 16.33
C ARG A 308 -14.25 7.86 16.05
N PHE A 309 -13.80 7.42 14.85
CA PHE A 309 -12.40 7.61 14.44
C PHE A 309 -11.97 9.08 14.50
N GLY A 310 -12.89 10.04 14.30
CA GLY A 310 -12.64 11.46 14.48
C GLY A 310 -12.39 11.87 15.93
N LYS A 311 -13.09 11.24 16.90
CA LYS A 311 -13.01 11.46 18.36
C LYS A 311 -13.18 10.12 19.07
N PRO A 312 -12.10 9.41 19.44
CA PRO A 312 -12.16 8.03 19.97
C PRO A 312 -13.00 7.88 21.24
N ASP A 313 -13.04 8.89 22.08
CA ASP A 313 -13.75 8.93 23.39
C ASP A 313 -15.21 9.42 23.23
N ALA A 314 -15.70 9.63 22.01
CA ALA A 314 -17.05 10.10 21.77
C ALA A 314 -18.10 9.11 22.29
N THR A 315 -19.13 9.62 22.97
CA THR A 315 -20.28 8.82 23.39
C THR A 315 -21.14 8.43 22.19
N ILE A 316 -22.06 7.49 22.37
CA ILE A 316 -22.95 7.09 21.26
C ILE A 316 -23.90 8.24 20.89
N GLU A 317 -24.30 9.08 21.85
CA GLU A 317 -25.14 10.25 21.62
C GLU A 317 -24.41 11.29 20.74
N GLU A 318 -23.10 11.50 20.95
CA GLU A 318 -22.29 12.36 20.12
C GLU A 318 -22.17 11.80 18.69
N VAL A 319 -22.05 10.47 18.55
CA VAL A 319 -22.02 9.78 17.24
C VAL A 319 -23.34 9.98 16.50
N ILE A 320 -24.47 9.77 17.20
CA ILE A 320 -25.82 9.97 16.64
C ILE A 320 -25.98 11.41 16.15
N LYS A 321 -25.64 12.37 17.01
CA LYS A 321 -25.73 13.80 16.65
C LYS A 321 -24.88 14.16 15.45
N ALA A 322 -23.65 13.61 15.35
CA ALA A 322 -22.79 13.86 14.19
C ALA A 322 -23.35 13.22 12.91
N ALA A 323 -24.00 12.05 13.02
CA ALA A 323 -24.65 11.38 11.90
C ALA A 323 -25.91 12.16 11.43
N GLU A 324 -26.69 12.69 12.35
CA GLU A 324 -27.86 13.54 12.05
C GLU A 324 -27.42 14.81 11.28
N LEU A 325 -26.42 15.51 11.80
CA LEU A 325 -25.88 16.72 11.17
C LEU A 325 -25.28 16.43 9.77
N ALA A 326 -24.75 15.24 9.54
CA ALA A 326 -24.26 14.80 8.25
C ALA A 326 -25.36 14.28 7.30
N GLY A 327 -26.63 14.26 7.73
CA GLY A 327 -27.74 13.69 6.96
C GLY A 327 -27.64 12.18 6.75
N LEU A 328 -27.01 11.44 7.68
CA LEU A 328 -26.81 9.98 7.58
C LEU A 328 -27.81 9.19 8.44
N ALA A 329 -28.53 9.83 9.37
CA ALA A 329 -29.38 9.15 10.34
C ALA A 329 -30.50 8.31 9.69
N ASP A 330 -31.16 8.84 8.66
CA ASP A 330 -32.22 8.15 7.94
C ASP A 330 -31.72 6.90 7.22
N ASP A 331 -30.51 6.95 6.63
CA ASP A 331 -29.90 5.76 6.03
C ASP A 331 -29.60 4.69 7.09
N ILE A 332 -29.03 5.10 8.23
CA ILE A 332 -28.66 4.19 9.32
C ILE A 332 -29.91 3.48 9.87
N ALA A 333 -31.05 4.18 9.94
CA ALA A 333 -32.32 3.60 10.37
C ALA A 333 -32.79 2.44 9.45
N THR A 334 -32.34 2.40 8.19
CA THR A 334 -32.68 1.32 7.23
C THR A 334 -31.75 0.12 7.38
N PHE A 335 -30.62 0.22 8.05
CA PHE A 335 -29.66 -0.88 8.19
C PHE A 335 -30.08 -1.86 9.28
N PRO A 336 -29.96 -3.19 9.04
CA PRO A 336 -30.41 -4.20 10.01
C PRO A 336 -29.77 -4.08 11.40
N ASN A 337 -28.53 -3.61 11.48
CA ASN A 337 -27.77 -3.44 12.73
C ASN A 337 -27.56 -1.95 13.09
N GLY A 338 -28.25 -1.00 12.43
CA GLY A 338 -28.10 0.41 12.71
C GLY A 338 -26.64 0.88 12.74
N TYR A 339 -26.24 1.54 13.80
CA TYR A 339 -24.87 2.05 14.01
C TYR A 339 -23.81 0.95 14.16
N ASP A 340 -24.19 -0.28 14.53
CA ASP A 340 -23.28 -1.43 14.66
C ASP A 340 -23.08 -2.17 13.34
N THR A 341 -23.67 -1.68 12.24
CA THR A 341 -23.47 -2.24 10.91
C THR A 341 -22.00 -2.21 10.53
N ILE A 342 -21.42 -3.40 10.28
CA ILE A 342 -20.02 -3.53 9.86
C ILE A 342 -19.88 -3.08 8.39
N VAL A 343 -19.05 -2.11 8.20
CA VAL A 343 -18.68 -1.62 6.86
C VAL A 343 -17.59 -2.54 6.31
N GLY A 344 -17.82 -3.15 5.14
CA GLY A 344 -16.82 -3.99 4.48
C GLY A 344 -15.56 -3.22 4.08
N GLU A 345 -14.56 -3.93 3.54
CA GLU A 345 -13.31 -3.30 3.10
C GLU A 345 -13.59 -2.10 2.19
N ARG A 346 -13.00 -0.95 2.53
CA ARG A 346 -13.20 0.35 1.84
C ARG A 346 -14.67 0.78 1.69
N GLY A 347 -15.58 0.28 2.56
CA GLY A 347 -16.98 0.66 2.53
C GLY A 347 -17.78 0.03 1.37
N ILE A 348 -17.41 -1.13 0.86
CA ILE A 348 -18.07 -1.79 -0.29
C ILE A 348 -19.60 -1.95 -0.09
N THR A 349 -20.06 -2.07 1.15
CA THR A 349 -21.48 -2.25 1.49
C THR A 349 -22.30 -0.95 1.47
N LEU A 350 -21.66 0.21 1.34
CA LEU A 350 -22.31 1.51 1.35
C LEU A 350 -22.30 2.16 -0.04
N SER A 351 -23.32 2.95 -0.35
CA SER A 351 -23.34 3.81 -1.52
C SER A 351 -22.27 4.93 -1.42
N GLY A 352 -21.90 5.54 -2.55
CA GLY A 352 -20.95 6.65 -2.56
C GLY A 352 -21.37 7.81 -1.65
N GLY A 353 -22.65 8.19 -1.67
CA GLY A 353 -23.20 9.25 -0.81
C GLY A 353 -23.17 8.88 0.68
N GLN A 354 -23.49 7.62 1.05
CA GLN A 354 -23.40 7.14 2.43
C GLN A 354 -21.96 7.17 2.96
N LYS A 355 -20.98 6.81 2.13
CA LYS A 355 -19.54 6.91 2.47
C LYS A 355 -19.13 8.37 2.73
N GLN A 356 -19.54 9.28 1.85
CA GLN A 356 -19.24 10.69 2.01
C GLN A 356 -19.88 11.26 3.28
N ARG A 357 -21.17 10.98 3.53
CA ARG A 357 -21.85 11.42 4.77
C ARG A 357 -21.22 10.85 6.03
N THR A 358 -20.75 9.60 5.99
CA THR A 358 -19.98 9.00 7.12
C THR A 358 -18.66 9.74 7.34
N ALA A 359 -17.95 10.13 6.28
CA ALA A 359 -16.72 10.92 6.38
C ALA A 359 -16.99 12.35 6.89
N ILE A 360 -18.11 12.95 6.51
CA ILE A 360 -18.56 14.24 7.05
C ILE A 360 -18.84 14.14 8.54
N ALA A 361 -19.61 13.11 8.99
CA ALA A 361 -19.88 12.87 10.41
C ALA A 361 -18.59 12.69 11.22
N ARG A 362 -17.61 11.94 10.66
CA ARG A 362 -16.26 11.77 11.24
C ARG A 362 -15.51 13.08 11.41
N ALA A 363 -15.61 14.00 10.47
CA ALA A 363 -14.96 15.29 10.55
C ALA A 363 -15.63 16.21 11.59
N ILE A 364 -16.97 16.20 11.66
CA ILE A 364 -17.78 17.07 12.52
C ILE A 364 -17.69 16.64 13.99
N ILE A 365 -17.65 15.35 14.31
CA ILE A 365 -17.66 14.86 15.70
C ILE A 365 -16.51 15.39 16.55
N ARG A 366 -15.42 15.82 15.91
CA ARG A 366 -14.27 16.47 16.57
C ARG A 366 -14.59 17.89 17.05
N ASN A 367 -15.66 18.47 16.59
CA ASN A 367 -15.98 19.89 16.78
C ASN A 367 -14.82 20.82 16.39
N PRO A 368 -14.29 20.72 15.17
CA PRO A 368 -13.10 21.46 14.74
C PRO A 368 -13.41 22.95 14.54
N ASN A 369 -12.38 23.80 14.69
CA ASN A 369 -12.49 25.24 14.39
C ASN A 369 -12.45 25.53 12.88
N MET A 370 -11.82 24.64 12.12
CA MET A 370 -11.70 24.72 10.67
C MET A 370 -12.27 23.47 10.02
N LEU A 371 -13.09 23.66 8.98
CA LEU A 371 -13.60 22.58 8.14
C LEU A 371 -13.04 22.68 6.72
N ILE A 372 -12.63 21.56 6.16
CA ILE A 372 -12.20 21.44 4.77
C ILE A 372 -13.00 20.34 4.11
N PHE A 373 -13.73 20.69 3.05
CA PHE A 373 -14.48 19.76 2.21
C PHE A 373 -13.81 19.69 0.83
N ASP A 374 -13.14 18.60 0.52
CA ASP A 374 -12.52 18.39 -0.79
C ASP A 374 -13.44 17.50 -1.62
N ASP A 375 -14.25 18.11 -2.48
CA ASP A 375 -15.23 17.48 -3.38
C ASP A 375 -16.16 16.46 -2.66
N ALA A 376 -16.52 16.81 -1.43
CA ALA A 376 -17.22 15.92 -0.50
C ALA A 376 -18.70 15.67 -0.87
N PHE A 377 -19.21 16.26 -1.95
CA PHE A 377 -20.62 16.19 -2.36
C PHE A 377 -20.82 15.60 -3.76
N SER A 378 -19.75 15.22 -4.45
CA SER A 378 -19.80 14.77 -5.85
C SER A 378 -20.56 13.45 -6.09
N ALA A 379 -20.65 12.58 -5.08
CA ALA A 379 -21.35 11.30 -5.17
C ALA A 379 -22.79 11.32 -4.64
N VAL A 380 -23.32 12.52 -4.31
CA VAL A 380 -24.67 12.70 -3.76
C VAL A 380 -25.55 13.30 -4.84
N ASP A 381 -26.83 12.89 -4.89
CA ASP A 381 -27.82 13.52 -5.78
C ASP A 381 -28.12 14.96 -5.34
N THR A 382 -28.65 15.77 -6.25
CA THR A 382 -28.84 17.22 -6.06
C THR A 382 -29.79 17.54 -4.88
N ALA A 383 -30.85 16.77 -4.68
CA ALA A 383 -31.81 16.99 -3.59
C ALA A 383 -31.18 16.68 -2.22
N THR A 384 -30.44 15.59 -2.15
CA THR A 384 -29.69 15.21 -0.93
C THR A 384 -28.52 16.17 -0.68
N GLU A 385 -27.85 16.67 -1.72
CA GLU A 385 -26.81 17.70 -1.61
C GLU A 385 -27.36 18.99 -0.99
N GLU A 386 -28.51 19.49 -1.45
CA GLU A 386 -29.16 20.66 -0.84
C GLU A 386 -29.53 20.44 0.62
N HIS A 387 -30.03 19.26 0.97
CA HIS A 387 -30.34 18.92 2.36
C HIS A 387 -29.10 18.93 3.24
N ILE A 388 -28.01 18.31 2.76
CA ILE A 388 -26.70 18.29 3.45
C ILE A 388 -26.15 19.73 3.57
N LEU A 389 -26.20 20.52 2.50
CA LEU A 389 -25.70 21.90 2.49
C LEU A 389 -26.46 22.78 3.47
N ARG A 390 -27.80 22.59 3.63
CA ARG A 390 -28.58 23.30 4.66
C ARG A 390 -28.14 22.90 6.07
N GLY A 391 -27.95 21.59 6.34
CA GLY A 391 -27.41 21.11 7.61
C GLY A 391 -25.99 21.62 7.87
N LEU A 392 -25.14 21.61 6.84
CA LEU A 392 -23.77 22.13 6.93
C LEU A 392 -23.72 23.64 7.16
N LYS A 393 -24.66 24.40 6.64
CA LYS A 393 -24.72 25.85 6.91
C LYS A 393 -24.79 26.13 8.41
N LEU A 394 -25.56 25.36 9.15
CA LEU A 394 -25.61 25.43 10.63
C LEU A 394 -24.28 25.05 11.28
N ILE A 395 -23.55 24.11 10.68
CA ILE A 395 -22.26 23.66 11.19
C ILE A 395 -21.14 24.66 10.83
N MET A 396 -21.28 25.32 9.68
CA MET A 396 -20.33 26.35 9.19
C MET A 396 -20.46 27.68 9.95
N GLU A 397 -21.66 27.96 10.53
CA GLU A 397 -21.82 29.12 11.40
C GLU A 397 -20.79 29.07 12.54
N ASP A 398 -20.05 30.15 12.71
CA ASP A 398 -18.94 30.32 13.67
C ASP A 398 -17.66 29.50 13.38
N ARG A 399 -17.54 28.85 12.21
CA ARG A 399 -16.32 28.10 11.81
C ARG A 399 -15.74 28.60 10.51
N THR A 400 -14.41 28.64 10.46
CA THR A 400 -13.72 28.90 9.20
C THR A 400 -13.86 27.68 8.29
N THR A 401 -14.30 27.85 7.05
CA THR A 401 -14.61 26.73 6.16
C THR A 401 -13.98 26.92 4.78
N MET A 402 -13.41 25.85 4.24
CA MET A 402 -12.93 25.77 2.86
C MET A 402 -13.71 24.67 2.13
N ILE A 403 -14.37 25.04 1.04
CA ILE A 403 -15.15 24.10 0.21
C ILE A 403 -14.52 24.05 -1.18
N ILE A 404 -14.00 22.90 -1.53
CA ILE A 404 -13.57 22.60 -2.89
C ILE A 404 -14.69 21.81 -3.55
N ALA A 405 -15.19 22.29 -4.67
CA ALA A 405 -16.23 21.60 -5.41
C ALA A 405 -16.05 21.72 -6.92
N HIS A 406 -16.58 20.73 -7.63
CA HIS A 406 -16.73 20.78 -9.07
C HIS A 406 -18.02 21.49 -9.50
N ARG A 407 -19.01 21.58 -8.61
CA ARG A 407 -20.28 22.29 -8.86
C ARG A 407 -20.21 23.71 -8.35
N VAL A 408 -20.59 24.65 -9.21
CA VAL A 408 -20.64 26.08 -8.86
C VAL A 408 -21.74 26.33 -7.83
N SER A 409 -22.86 25.59 -7.89
CA SER A 409 -23.97 25.69 -6.92
C SER A 409 -23.50 25.47 -5.48
N THR A 410 -22.57 24.54 -5.25
CA THR A 410 -22.03 24.22 -3.91
C THR A 410 -21.23 25.40 -3.34
N VAL A 411 -20.39 26.05 -4.14
CA VAL A 411 -19.55 27.18 -3.68
C VAL A 411 -20.24 28.53 -3.72
N ALA A 412 -21.37 28.63 -4.41
CA ALA A 412 -22.15 29.88 -4.49
C ALA A 412 -22.64 30.38 -3.11
N LEU A 413 -22.70 29.48 -2.12
CA LEU A 413 -23.08 29.78 -0.73
C LEU A 413 -21.92 30.32 0.11
N CYS A 414 -20.69 30.33 -0.41
CA CYS A 414 -19.50 30.79 0.30
C CYS A 414 -19.38 32.33 0.25
N ASP A 415 -18.78 32.91 1.30
CA ASP A 415 -18.55 34.35 1.41
C ASP A 415 -17.59 34.89 0.34
N ALA A 416 -16.61 34.04 -0.04
CA ALA A 416 -15.68 34.36 -1.11
C ALA A 416 -15.42 33.09 -1.96
N ILE A 417 -15.07 33.29 -3.21
CA ILE A 417 -14.77 32.22 -4.16
C ILE A 417 -13.47 32.55 -4.88
N ILE A 418 -12.63 31.53 -5.06
CA ILE A 418 -11.46 31.60 -5.96
C ILE A 418 -11.62 30.60 -7.09
N VAL A 419 -11.21 31.00 -8.27
CA VAL A 419 -11.13 30.14 -9.46
C VAL A 419 -9.68 29.78 -9.70
N LEU A 420 -9.41 28.46 -9.70
CA LEU A 420 -8.08 27.93 -9.89
C LEU A 420 -7.91 27.35 -11.29
N ASP A 421 -6.92 27.83 -12.02
CA ASP A 421 -6.54 27.26 -13.31
C ASP A 421 -5.03 27.05 -13.39
N HIS A 422 -4.63 25.85 -13.84
CA HIS A 422 -3.22 25.47 -13.99
C HIS A 422 -2.30 25.83 -12.81
N GLY A 423 -2.80 25.68 -11.57
CA GLY A 423 -2.03 25.94 -10.35
C GLY A 423 -1.96 27.41 -9.94
N ARG A 424 -2.72 28.29 -10.56
CA ARG A 424 -2.78 29.74 -10.27
C ARG A 424 -4.21 30.20 -10.02
N ILE A 425 -4.38 31.22 -9.19
CA ILE A 425 -5.67 31.89 -9.00
C ILE A 425 -5.87 32.82 -10.19
N THR A 426 -6.96 32.60 -10.93
CA THR A 426 -7.33 33.45 -12.10
C THR A 426 -8.39 34.47 -11.77
N GLU A 427 -9.33 34.14 -10.87
CA GLU A 427 -10.43 35.02 -10.45
C GLU A 427 -10.65 34.86 -8.95
N GLN A 428 -11.07 35.95 -8.29
CA GLN A 428 -11.44 35.97 -6.88
C GLN A 428 -12.53 36.99 -6.63
N GLY A 429 -13.56 36.63 -5.86
CA GLY A 429 -14.67 37.53 -5.51
C GLY A 429 -15.83 36.80 -4.85
N THR A 430 -16.96 37.51 -4.69
CA THR A 430 -18.25 36.91 -4.32
C THR A 430 -18.92 36.28 -5.54
N HIS A 431 -19.92 35.43 -5.32
CA HIS A 431 -20.71 34.81 -6.40
C HIS A 431 -21.23 35.85 -7.40
N GLU A 432 -21.85 36.92 -6.88
CA GLU A 432 -22.43 37.98 -7.73
C GLU A 432 -21.35 38.75 -8.51
N ALA A 433 -20.24 39.08 -7.85
CA ALA A 433 -19.14 39.79 -8.49
C ALA A 433 -18.51 38.98 -9.64
N LEU A 434 -18.31 37.69 -9.42
CA LEU A 434 -17.73 36.78 -10.43
C LEU A 434 -18.71 36.54 -11.60
N LEU A 435 -20.01 36.47 -11.35
CA LEU A 435 -21.01 36.41 -12.41
C LEU A 435 -21.03 37.71 -13.26
N ALA A 436 -20.93 38.85 -12.59
CA ALA A 436 -20.92 40.16 -13.28
C ALA A 436 -19.63 40.35 -14.13
N ALA A 437 -18.50 39.78 -13.69
CA ALA A 437 -17.22 39.82 -14.42
C ALA A 437 -17.23 39.04 -15.73
N LYS A 438 -18.18 38.08 -15.91
CA LYS A 438 -18.33 37.25 -17.12
C LYS A 438 -17.05 36.50 -17.52
N GLY A 439 -16.26 36.07 -16.54
CA GLY A 439 -15.01 35.35 -16.73
C GLY A 439 -15.18 33.81 -16.77
N MET A 440 -14.15 33.11 -16.33
CA MET A 440 -14.14 31.66 -16.29
C MET A 440 -15.22 31.09 -15.37
N TYR A 441 -15.42 31.71 -14.19
CA TYR A 441 -16.49 31.34 -13.25
C TYR A 441 -17.88 31.39 -13.89
N PHE A 442 -18.18 32.46 -14.59
CA PHE A 442 -19.46 32.65 -15.30
C PHE A 442 -19.65 31.57 -16.37
N THR A 443 -18.61 31.23 -17.12
CA THR A 443 -18.65 30.20 -18.15
C THR A 443 -18.93 28.84 -17.53
N MET A 444 -18.29 28.52 -16.38
CA MET A 444 -18.54 27.29 -15.63
C MET A 444 -19.98 27.22 -15.11
N TYR A 445 -20.50 28.32 -14.58
CA TYR A 445 -21.87 28.43 -14.08
C TYR A 445 -22.89 28.20 -15.20
N GLN A 446 -22.74 28.89 -16.33
CA GLN A 446 -23.65 28.73 -17.47
C GLN A 446 -23.67 27.29 -17.99
N ARG A 447 -22.49 26.67 -18.10
CA ARG A 447 -22.40 25.28 -18.54
C ARG A 447 -23.13 24.36 -17.61
N GLN A 448 -23.00 24.50 -16.31
CA GLN A 448 -23.69 23.66 -15.33
C GLN A 448 -25.21 23.88 -15.36
N GLN A 449 -25.68 25.10 -15.49
CA GLN A 449 -27.11 25.37 -15.66
C GLN A 449 -27.70 24.65 -16.91
N LEU A 450 -27.01 24.75 -18.03
CA LEU A 450 -27.44 24.05 -19.25
C LEU A 450 -27.45 22.51 -19.05
N GLU A 451 -26.48 21.98 -18.37
CA GLU A 451 -26.42 20.52 -18.06
C GLU A 451 -27.59 20.10 -17.14
N GLU A 452 -28.00 20.92 -16.19
CA GLU A 452 -29.16 20.68 -15.32
C GLU A 452 -30.48 20.77 -16.08
N GLU A 453 -30.65 21.77 -16.91
CA GLU A 453 -31.84 21.92 -17.78
C GLU A 453 -31.99 20.70 -18.72
N PHE A 454 -30.90 20.27 -19.36
CA PHE A 454 -30.93 19.08 -20.23
C PHE A 454 -31.30 17.79 -19.46
N LYS A 455 -30.84 17.64 -18.23
CA LYS A 455 -31.23 16.50 -17.39
C LYS A 455 -32.72 16.54 -17.06
N HIS A 456 -33.26 17.70 -16.73
CA HIS A 456 -34.68 17.85 -16.41
C HIS A 456 -35.55 17.47 -17.62
N TYR A 457 -35.23 17.98 -18.81
CA TYR A 457 -35.93 17.64 -20.05
C TYR A 457 -35.84 16.13 -20.39
N SER A 458 -34.69 15.51 -20.19
CA SER A 458 -34.52 14.07 -20.46
C SER A 458 -35.33 13.20 -19.51
N THR A 459 -35.53 13.64 -18.25
CA THR A 459 -36.36 12.95 -17.26
C THR A 459 -37.85 13.07 -17.60
N GLU A 460 -38.31 14.28 -17.97
CA GLU A 460 -39.69 14.50 -18.40
C GLU A 460 -40.04 13.68 -19.64
N ILE A 461 -39.17 13.56 -20.63
CA ILE A 461 -39.39 12.75 -21.83
C ILE A 461 -39.50 11.27 -21.45
N SER A 462 -38.65 10.78 -20.54
CA SER A 462 -38.68 9.37 -20.09
C SER A 462 -39.94 9.01 -19.26
N GLU A 463 -40.57 9.98 -18.59
CA GLU A 463 -41.83 9.81 -17.85
C GLU A 463 -43.06 9.87 -18.80
N ILE A 464 -42.94 10.54 -19.94
CA ILE A 464 -44.03 10.59 -20.96
C ILE A 464 -44.03 9.31 -21.83
N GLU A 465 -42.88 8.62 -21.96
CA GLU A 465 -42.75 7.37 -22.73
C GLU A 465 -43.08 6.10 -21.90
N GLN A 466 -43.36 6.21 -20.61
CA GLN A 466 -43.87 5.11 -19.75
C GLN A 466 -45.38 5.23 -19.55
#